data_a8f1518a3b1a321c54fc26d76ecbae04
#
_entry.id   a8f1518a3b1a321c54fc26d76ecbae04
#
_cell.length_a   1.000
_cell.length_b   1.000
_cell.length_c   1.000
_cell.angle_alpha   90.00
_cell.angle_beta   90.00
_cell.angle_gamma   90.00
#
_symmetry.space_group_name_H-M   'P 1'
#
loop_
_entity.id
_entity.type
_entity.pdbx_description
1 polymer ?
#
loop_
_entity_poly.entity_id
_entity_poly.type
_entity_poly.pdbx_seq_one_letter_code
_entity_poly.pdbx_strand_id
1 'polypeptide(L)'
;MHLFLLLVLYLKCALRNRQCVKFIGTSGSLRIDSYYRLPKLIKTKIVSWILGNPIMSYRLVDSNLTSRLKWYFRQKIPHLSQPRKEDMSYQSILEYLAELSKSYFQADKIRKSQFLDHAELITKYNRKSIIRVLKNKENLSNLKKNCGAKVKYPEDLLLPHIEFLWDEMGKMSAHRMMAAYKDWLPYYNDNEVSKRVKFLLEKMSVSTLNRFLTKLRRRNNQKKNRGLTSTVPAARHMQNKVPINTLDSTYKTPGYIQADTVAHCGTKLQGEFINSITLTDIVSTWTVNRAMFCKKGHTVRKTFSHLIPNIPFKVISINTDSGSEFLNTPVFNMFAKDKINFTRSRPYKSNDNCYVEQKNYTHTRELFGYHRFDDKALVQLMNDIYDNYWNPLQNYFFPTFKLKEKVRVGARIVKKYDTPKTPYQRLLDSDDVCSEKKEKIRSIKKQLNPFELRK
;
A
#
# COMPACT_ATOMS: atom_id res chain seq x y z
N MET A 1 -15.31 29.07 37.37
CA MET A 1 -14.04 29.80 37.59
C MET A 1 -12.80 28.93 37.44
N HIS A 2 -12.72 27.75 38.04
CA HIS A 2 -11.55 26.85 37.94
C HIS A 2 -11.21 26.36 36.51
N LEU A 3 -12.20 26.07 35.67
CA LEU A 3 -11.96 25.64 34.27
C LEU A 3 -11.45 26.78 33.38
N PHE A 4 -11.85 28.01 33.66
CA PHE A 4 -11.36 29.20 32.95
C PHE A 4 -9.89 29.50 33.30
N LEU A 5 -9.52 29.33 34.59
CA LEU A 5 -8.12 29.43 35.03
C LEU A 5 -7.24 28.32 34.41
N LEU A 6 -7.73 27.10 34.31
CA LEU A 6 -7.03 25.97 33.66
C LEU A 6 -6.86 26.21 32.15
N LEU A 7 -7.87 26.77 31.48
CA LEU A 7 -7.80 27.13 30.05
C LEU A 7 -6.78 28.26 29.81
N VAL A 8 -6.77 29.27 30.69
CA VAL A 8 -5.81 30.41 30.64
C VAL A 8 -4.39 29.95 30.98
N LEU A 9 -4.21 29.06 31.95
CA LEU A 9 -2.91 28.46 32.28
C LEU A 9 -2.39 27.57 31.15
N TYR A 10 -3.27 26.80 30.50
CA TYR A 10 -2.91 25.92 29.37
C TYR A 10 -2.57 26.73 28.11
N LEU A 11 -3.31 27.85 27.86
CA LEU A 11 -3.01 28.78 26.78
C LEU A 11 -1.69 29.55 27.05
N LYS A 12 -1.37 29.88 28.28
CA LYS A 12 -0.05 30.44 28.68
C LYS A 12 1.09 29.43 28.45
N CYS A 13 0.89 28.13 28.69
CA CYS A 13 1.87 27.09 28.40
C CYS A 13 2.07 26.87 26.87
N ALA A 14 1.01 26.94 26.09
CA ALA A 14 1.07 26.85 24.63
C ALA A 14 1.77 28.07 23.99
N LEU A 15 1.61 29.25 24.58
CA LEU A 15 2.31 30.49 24.16
C LEU A 15 3.81 30.47 24.48
N ARG A 16 4.25 29.81 25.56
CA ARG A 16 5.68 29.60 25.85
C ARG A 16 6.40 28.75 24.80
N ASN A 17 5.67 27.88 24.09
CA ASN A 17 6.21 27.01 23.05
C ASN A 17 6.09 27.56 21.61
N ARG A 18 6.02 28.90 21.43
CA ARG A 18 5.97 29.58 20.12
C ARG A 18 4.83 29.18 19.18
N GLN A 19 3.70 28.75 19.70
CA GLN A 19 2.49 28.58 18.89
C GLN A 19 1.66 29.86 19.00
N CYS A 20 1.63 30.67 17.93
CA CYS A 20 0.92 31.95 17.89
C CYS A 20 -0.60 31.75 18.07
N VAL A 21 -1.11 32.12 19.22
CA VAL A 21 -2.53 32.38 19.46
C VAL A 21 -2.65 33.90 19.71
N LYS A 22 -3.23 34.65 18.79
CA LYS A 22 -3.53 36.07 18.99
C LYS A 22 -4.90 36.20 19.66
N PHE A 23 -4.93 36.88 20.80
CA PHE A 23 -6.15 37.35 21.44
C PHE A 23 -6.41 38.77 20.98
N ILE A 24 -7.54 39.00 20.35
CA ILE A 24 -8.02 40.36 20.04
C ILE A 24 -9.40 40.48 20.68
N GLY A 25 -9.54 41.33 21.69
CA GLY A 25 -10.85 41.63 22.24
C GLY A 25 -10.86 42.57 23.44
N THR A 26 -11.41 43.72 23.25
CA THR A 26 -12.03 44.58 24.24
C THR A 26 -13.53 44.39 24.06
N SER A 27 -14.15 43.47 24.74
CA SER A 27 -15.61 43.27 24.87
C SER A 27 -16.07 41.79 24.70
N GLY A 28 -15.48 40.89 25.46
CA GLY A 28 -16.12 39.59 25.75
C GLY A 28 -16.27 38.55 24.61
N SER A 29 -15.73 38.77 23.43
CA SER A 29 -15.74 37.80 22.32
C SER A 29 -14.36 37.22 22.06
N LEU A 30 -14.26 35.89 22.04
CA LEU A 30 -13.03 35.15 21.74
C LEU A 30 -12.97 34.80 20.24
N ARG A 31 -12.01 35.33 19.48
CA ARG A 31 -11.68 34.87 18.13
C ARG A 31 -10.48 33.92 18.18
N ILE A 32 -10.64 32.71 17.69
CA ILE A 32 -9.56 31.70 17.61
C ILE A 32 -9.19 31.51 16.14
N ASP A 33 -8.16 32.23 15.69
CA ASP A 33 -7.71 32.16 14.27
C ASP A 33 -6.95 30.88 13.89
N SER A 34 -6.61 30.00 14.84
CA SER A 34 -5.82 28.81 14.59
C SER A 34 -6.39 27.53 15.18
N TYR A 35 -7.71 27.39 15.20
CA TYR A 35 -8.39 26.17 15.71
C TYR A 35 -7.86 24.86 15.08
N TYR A 36 -7.46 24.90 13.82
CA TYR A 36 -6.97 23.73 13.08
C TYR A 36 -5.61 23.20 13.58
N ARG A 37 -4.83 23.98 14.30
CA ARG A 37 -3.50 23.59 14.84
C ARG A 37 -3.54 23.00 16.24
N LEU A 38 -4.69 22.97 16.87
CA LEU A 38 -4.83 22.43 18.23
C LEU A 38 -4.86 20.88 18.23
N PRO A 39 -4.26 20.22 19.23
CA PRO A 39 -4.36 18.78 19.43
C PRO A 39 -5.81 18.30 19.56
N LYS A 40 -6.10 17.08 19.06
CA LYS A 40 -7.46 16.51 18.97
C LYS A 40 -8.19 16.52 20.32
N LEU A 41 -7.47 16.20 21.41
CA LEU A 41 -8.03 16.16 22.78
C LEU A 41 -8.52 17.53 23.27
N ILE A 42 -7.83 18.61 22.89
CA ILE A 42 -8.18 19.98 23.28
C ILE A 42 -9.40 20.45 22.48
N LYS A 43 -9.45 20.13 21.19
CA LYS A 43 -10.60 20.41 20.33
C LYS A 43 -11.88 19.79 20.89
N THR A 44 -11.80 18.54 21.34
CA THR A 44 -12.96 17.82 21.91
C THR A 44 -13.44 18.45 23.20
N LYS A 45 -12.52 18.86 24.10
CA LYS A 45 -12.89 19.50 25.37
C LYS A 45 -13.47 20.90 25.17
N ILE A 46 -12.94 21.69 24.22
CA ILE A 46 -13.49 23.02 23.89
C ILE A 46 -14.92 22.90 23.34
N VAL A 47 -15.14 21.93 22.45
CA VAL A 47 -16.46 21.69 21.85
C VAL A 47 -17.46 21.18 22.91
N SER A 48 -17.06 20.25 23.78
CA SER A 48 -17.90 19.74 24.85
C SER A 48 -18.30 20.87 25.83
N TRP A 49 -17.38 21.78 26.12
CA TRP A 49 -17.66 22.94 26.98
C TRP A 49 -18.60 23.96 26.32
N ILE A 50 -18.43 24.25 25.01
CA ILE A 50 -19.31 25.16 24.24
C ILE A 50 -20.74 24.58 24.13
N LEU A 51 -20.86 23.29 23.90
CA LEU A 51 -22.16 22.59 23.76
C LEU A 51 -22.88 22.40 25.09
N GLY A 52 -22.15 22.35 26.24
CA GLY A 52 -22.69 22.20 27.58
C GLY A 52 -23.10 23.53 28.26
N ASN A 53 -22.82 24.70 27.64
CA ASN A 53 -23.08 26.00 28.24
C ASN A 53 -24.10 26.83 27.43
N PRO A 54 -25.39 26.85 27.84
CA PRO A 54 -26.46 27.50 27.06
C PRO A 54 -26.25 29.01 26.89
N ILE A 55 -25.51 29.70 27.79
CA ILE A 55 -25.24 31.15 27.73
C ILE A 55 -24.25 31.50 26.61
N MET A 56 -23.37 30.60 26.19
CA MET A 56 -22.38 30.85 25.13
C MET A 56 -22.90 30.50 23.72
N SER A 57 -23.95 29.73 23.59
CA SER A 57 -24.52 29.36 22.28
C SER A 57 -25.20 30.53 21.56
N TYR A 58 -25.62 31.55 22.27
CA TYR A 58 -26.30 32.76 21.73
C TYR A 58 -25.37 33.86 21.22
N ARG A 59 -24.05 33.77 21.42
CA ARG A 59 -23.10 34.82 21.03
C ARG A 59 -22.07 34.46 19.97
N LEU A 60 -22.26 33.33 19.27
CA LEU A 60 -21.46 33.03 18.08
C LEU A 60 -22.07 33.76 16.87
N VAL A 61 -21.50 34.93 16.57
CA VAL A 61 -21.98 35.86 15.52
C VAL A 61 -21.73 35.37 14.09
N ASP A 62 -21.12 34.19 13.88
CA ASP A 62 -20.83 33.67 12.56
C ASP A 62 -21.63 32.38 12.26
N SER A 63 -22.76 32.54 11.57
CA SER A 63 -23.62 31.45 11.13
C SER A 63 -22.90 30.45 10.17
N ASN A 64 -21.85 30.91 9.48
CA ASN A 64 -21.06 30.08 8.57
C ASN A 64 -20.07 29.19 9.31
N LEU A 65 -19.54 29.65 10.44
CA LEU A 65 -18.61 28.86 11.27
C LEU A 65 -19.35 27.70 11.98
N THR A 66 -20.55 27.96 12.47
CA THR A 66 -21.40 26.93 13.11
C THR A 66 -21.87 25.88 12.13
N SER A 67 -22.24 26.25 10.89
CA SER A 67 -22.64 25.30 9.85
C SER A 67 -21.45 24.46 9.35
N ARG A 68 -20.25 25.07 9.18
CA ARG A 68 -19.01 24.35 8.80
C ARG A 68 -18.51 23.42 9.89
N LEU A 69 -18.59 23.81 11.16
CA LEU A 69 -18.26 22.94 12.29
C LEU A 69 -19.25 21.78 12.41
N LYS A 70 -20.56 22.02 12.29
CA LYS A 70 -21.59 20.96 12.25
C LYS A 70 -21.37 19.99 11.06
N TRP A 71 -21.02 20.52 9.88
CA TRP A 71 -20.71 19.68 8.70
C TRP A 71 -19.44 18.85 8.90
N TYR A 72 -18.36 19.45 9.43
CA TYR A 72 -17.10 18.79 9.71
C TYR A 72 -17.25 17.65 10.74
N PHE A 73 -18.04 17.90 11.82
CA PHE A 73 -18.28 16.88 12.85
C PHE A 73 -19.24 15.78 12.38
N ARG A 74 -20.19 16.07 11.51
CA ARG A 74 -21.03 15.02 10.88
C ARG A 74 -20.22 14.05 10.01
N GLN A 75 -19.16 14.52 9.36
CA GLN A 75 -18.33 13.67 8.50
C GLN A 75 -17.22 12.91 9.26
N LYS A 76 -16.69 13.47 10.35
CA LYS A 76 -15.50 12.91 11.04
C LYS A 76 -15.83 12.10 12.28
N ILE A 77 -17.02 12.23 12.85
CA ILE A 77 -17.44 11.49 14.06
C ILE A 77 -18.87 10.98 13.84
N PRO A 78 -19.04 9.83 13.20
CA PRO A 78 -20.36 9.26 12.92
C PRO A 78 -21.22 8.95 14.16
N HIS A 79 -20.65 9.03 15.35
CA HIS A 79 -21.33 8.71 16.63
C HIS A 79 -21.72 9.92 17.47
N LEU A 80 -21.53 11.15 16.98
CA LEU A 80 -22.07 12.38 17.59
C LEU A 80 -23.33 12.89 16.86
N SER A 81 -24.10 11.98 16.28
CA SER A 81 -25.50 12.23 16.02
C SER A 81 -26.21 12.23 17.38
N GLN A 82 -26.96 13.27 17.69
CA GLN A 82 -27.83 13.53 18.86
C GLN A 82 -27.90 12.42 19.91
N PRO A 83 -27.96 12.73 21.22
CA PRO A 83 -28.21 11.68 22.20
C PRO A 83 -29.37 10.86 21.71
N ARG A 84 -29.12 9.61 21.32
CA ARG A 84 -30.18 8.65 21.02
C ARG A 84 -31.01 8.62 22.30
N LYS A 85 -32.26 9.05 22.22
CA LYS A 85 -33.26 8.54 23.18
C LYS A 85 -32.98 7.05 23.23
N GLU A 86 -32.85 6.49 24.40
CA GLU A 86 -32.55 5.08 24.61
C GLU A 86 -33.63 4.24 23.94
N ASP A 87 -33.45 3.97 22.67
CA ASP A 87 -34.29 3.03 21.94
C ASP A 87 -33.87 1.64 22.43
N MET A 88 -34.82 0.86 22.89
CA MET A 88 -34.57 -0.52 23.29
C MET A 88 -33.81 -1.25 22.20
N SER A 89 -32.86 -2.10 22.58
CA SER A 89 -32.18 -2.95 21.60
C SER A 89 -33.19 -3.86 20.91
N TYR A 90 -32.93 -4.27 19.67
CA TYR A 90 -33.81 -5.19 18.96
C TYR A 90 -34.07 -6.46 19.74
N GLN A 91 -33.08 -6.98 20.44
CA GLN A 91 -33.19 -8.15 21.30
C GLN A 91 -34.15 -7.90 22.49
N SER A 92 -34.03 -6.75 23.15
CA SER A 92 -34.92 -6.37 24.26
C SER A 92 -36.36 -6.17 23.81
N ILE A 93 -36.58 -5.65 22.59
CA ILE A 93 -37.92 -5.53 21.98
C ILE A 93 -38.53 -6.92 21.78
N LEU A 94 -37.76 -7.88 21.28
CA LEU A 94 -38.27 -9.24 21.08
C LEU A 94 -38.60 -9.94 22.38
N GLU A 95 -37.75 -9.80 23.41
CA GLU A 95 -37.98 -10.33 24.75
C GLU A 95 -39.24 -9.73 25.37
N TYR A 96 -39.41 -8.40 25.25
CA TYR A 96 -40.64 -7.73 25.70
C TYR A 96 -41.88 -8.24 24.98
N LEU A 97 -41.85 -8.37 23.63
CA LEU A 97 -42.99 -8.87 22.86
C LEU A 97 -43.26 -10.35 23.12
N ALA A 98 -42.25 -11.15 23.45
CA ALA A 98 -42.44 -12.55 23.84
C ALA A 98 -43.17 -12.66 25.17
N GLU A 99 -42.80 -11.84 26.16
CA GLU A 99 -43.48 -11.80 27.45
C GLU A 99 -44.92 -11.26 27.33
N LEU A 100 -45.08 -10.16 26.57
CA LEU A 100 -46.41 -9.60 26.29
C LEU A 100 -47.35 -10.59 25.60
N SER A 101 -46.80 -11.48 24.74
CA SER A 101 -47.61 -12.47 24.02
C SER A 101 -48.38 -13.43 24.95
N LYS A 102 -47.79 -13.75 26.10
CA LYS A 102 -48.41 -14.66 27.11
C LYS A 102 -49.72 -14.08 27.65
N SER A 103 -49.71 -12.78 27.96
CA SER A 103 -50.86 -12.07 28.50
C SER A 103 -51.83 -11.61 27.42
N TYR A 104 -51.34 -11.24 26.22
CA TYR A 104 -52.12 -10.72 25.13
C TYR A 104 -53.23 -11.69 24.61
N PHE A 105 -52.88 -12.99 24.48
CA PHE A 105 -53.83 -13.95 23.94
C PHE A 105 -54.96 -14.30 24.92
N GLN A 106 -54.72 -14.15 26.23
CA GLN A 106 -55.68 -14.44 27.30
C GLN A 106 -56.60 -13.23 27.58
N ALA A 107 -56.27 -12.03 27.11
CA ALA A 107 -56.98 -10.81 27.41
C ALA A 107 -58.25 -10.64 26.56
N ASP A 108 -59.20 -9.88 27.09
CA ASP A 108 -60.43 -9.43 26.38
C ASP A 108 -60.07 -8.37 25.28
N LYS A 109 -61.08 -7.98 24.51
CA LYS A 109 -60.90 -7.07 23.37
C LYS A 109 -60.38 -5.68 23.77
N ILE A 110 -60.78 -5.17 24.93
CA ILE A 110 -60.42 -3.85 25.44
C ILE A 110 -58.97 -3.88 25.91
N ARG A 111 -58.60 -4.88 26.72
CA ARG A 111 -57.23 -5.08 27.21
C ARG A 111 -56.23 -5.38 26.09
N LYS A 112 -56.65 -6.13 25.05
CA LYS A 112 -55.82 -6.34 23.86
C LYS A 112 -55.47 -5.03 23.17
N SER A 113 -56.39 -4.08 23.07
CA SER A 113 -56.13 -2.76 22.51
C SER A 113 -55.10 -2.00 23.34
N GLN A 114 -55.28 -1.99 24.69
CA GLN A 114 -54.37 -1.31 25.61
C GLN A 114 -52.95 -1.89 25.54
N PHE A 115 -52.79 -3.21 25.44
CA PHE A 115 -51.48 -3.86 25.26
C PHE A 115 -50.80 -3.44 23.96
N LEU A 116 -51.57 -3.32 22.88
CA LEU A 116 -51.02 -2.87 21.59
C LEU A 116 -50.59 -1.40 21.61
N ASP A 117 -51.39 -0.53 22.25
CA ASP A 117 -51.08 0.90 22.38
C ASP A 117 -49.79 1.09 23.22
N HIS A 118 -49.67 0.34 24.30
CA HIS A 118 -48.46 0.35 25.14
C HIS A 118 -47.23 -0.20 24.41
N ALA A 119 -47.41 -1.30 23.66
CA ALA A 119 -46.34 -1.88 22.86
C ALA A 119 -45.89 -0.95 21.73
N GLU A 120 -46.81 -0.22 21.08
CA GLU A 120 -46.49 0.78 20.07
C GLU A 120 -45.68 1.93 20.65
N LEU A 121 -46.05 2.39 21.85
CA LEU A 121 -45.31 3.45 22.57
C LEU A 121 -43.87 3.03 22.92
N ILE A 122 -43.70 1.79 23.41
CA ILE A 122 -42.39 1.30 23.84
C ILE A 122 -41.51 0.90 22.69
N THR A 123 -42.03 0.09 21.75
CA THR A 123 -41.24 -0.48 20.65
C THR A 123 -41.11 0.44 19.45
N LYS A 124 -42.01 1.44 19.34
CA LYS A 124 -42.20 2.30 18.17
C LYS A 124 -42.54 1.55 16.88
N TYR A 125 -42.95 0.29 17.01
CA TYR A 125 -43.41 -0.50 15.87
C TYR A 125 -44.85 -0.19 15.58
N ASN A 126 -45.22 -0.25 14.30
CA ASN A 126 -46.62 -0.13 13.88
C ASN A 126 -47.45 -1.27 14.44
N ARG A 127 -48.67 -0.99 14.91
CA ARG A 127 -49.65 -1.90 15.51
C ARG A 127 -49.82 -3.21 14.71
N LYS A 128 -49.90 -3.12 13.39
CA LYS A 128 -50.00 -4.30 12.50
C LYS A 128 -48.74 -5.17 12.57
N SER A 129 -47.55 -4.57 12.70
CA SER A 129 -46.27 -5.27 12.84
C SER A 129 -46.20 -5.99 14.18
N ILE A 130 -46.62 -5.34 15.26
CA ILE A 130 -46.69 -5.94 16.60
C ILE A 130 -47.63 -7.17 16.59
N ILE A 131 -48.87 -7.05 16.07
CA ILE A 131 -49.84 -8.16 15.95
C ILE A 131 -49.22 -9.33 15.16
N ARG A 132 -48.51 -9.04 14.07
CA ARG A 132 -47.84 -10.05 13.24
C ARG A 132 -46.75 -10.80 14.01
N VAL A 133 -45.94 -10.07 14.80
CA VAL A 133 -44.90 -10.64 15.65
C VAL A 133 -45.53 -11.48 16.77
N LEU A 134 -46.54 -10.99 17.47
CA LEU A 134 -47.23 -11.70 18.52
C LEU A 134 -47.89 -13.02 18.05
N LYS A 135 -48.45 -13.05 16.83
CA LYS A 135 -49.03 -14.26 16.23
C LYS A 135 -48.01 -15.34 15.87
N ASN A 136 -46.74 -14.97 15.59
CA ASN A 136 -45.70 -15.89 15.19
C ASN A 136 -44.84 -16.35 16.40
N LYS A 137 -45.43 -17.11 17.35
CA LYS A 137 -44.77 -17.59 18.56
C LYS A 137 -43.46 -18.37 18.30
N GLU A 138 -43.44 -19.19 17.25
CA GLU A 138 -42.26 -20.02 16.90
C GLU A 138 -41.07 -19.18 16.37
N ASN A 139 -41.31 -17.98 15.86
CA ASN A 139 -40.26 -17.13 15.34
C ASN A 139 -39.61 -16.18 16.38
N LEU A 140 -40.20 -16.03 17.57
CA LEU A 140 -39.66 -15.17 18.63
C LEU A 140 -38.36 -15.74 19.25
N SER A 141 -38.24 -17.08 19.29
CA SER A 141 -37.01 -17.76 19.76
C SER A 141 -35.98 -17.98 18.63
N ASN A 142 -36.40 -17.96 17.37
CA ASN A 142 -35.57 -18.34 16.23
C ASN A 142 -35.18 -17.17 15.29
N LEU A 143 -35.35 -15.91 15.70
CA LEU A 143 -35.08 -14.72 14.87
C LEU A 143 -33.61 -14.40 14.63
N LYS A 144 -32.69 -15.33 14.87
CA LYS A 144 -31.34 -15.30 14.24
C LYS A 144 -31.37 -15.95 12.83
N LYS A 145 -32.37 -15.68 12.03
CA LYS A 145 -32.19 -15.94 10.59
C LYS A 145 -31.26 -14.86 10.06
N ASN A 146 -30.05 -15.26 9.68
CA ASN A 146 -29.13 -14.43 8.90
C ASN A 146 -29.87 -13.98 7.63
N CYS A 147 -30.59 -12.86 7.69
CA CYS A 147 -31.19 -12.20 6.54
C CYS A 147 -30.03 -11.58 5.75
N GLY A 148 -29.65 -12.17 4.66
CA GLY A 148 -28.58 -11.69 3.79
C GLY A 148 -28.18 -12.73 2.76
N ALA A 149 -27.46 -12.31 1.73
CA ALA A 149 -26.88 -13.22 0.78
C ALA A 149 -25.88 -14.17 1.46
N LYS A 150 -25.88 -15.43 1.06
CA LYS A 150 -24.91 -16.42 1.58
C LYS A 150 -23.49 -15.90 1.35
N VAL A 151 -22.62 -16.04 2.35
CA VAL A 151 -21.21 -15.63 2.27
C VAL A 151 -20.52 -16.47 1.22
N LYS A 152 -20.21 -15.84 0.07
CA LYS A 152 -19.54 -16.51 -1.06
C LYS A 152 -18.07 -16.84 -0.75
N TYR A 153 -17.41 -15.99 0.03
CA TYR A 153 -15.98 -16.13 0.39
C TYR A 153 -15.85 -16.17 1.93
N PRO A 154 -15.95 -17.35 2.56
CA PRO A 154 -15.82 -17.49 4.02
C PRO A 154 -14.44 -17.03 4.48
N GLU A 155 -14.42 -16.14 5.49
CA GLU A 155 -13.17 -15.53 5.96
C GLU A 155 -12.30 -16.54 6.67
N ASP A 156 -12.88 -17.32 7.58
CA ASP A 156 -12.16 -18.33 8.39
C ASP A 156 -11.47 -19.37 7.51
N LEU A 157 -12.07 -19.71 6.38
CA LEU A 157 -11.50 -20.65 5.41
C LEU A 157 -10.39 -20.04 4.56
N LEU A 158 -10.55 -18.78 4.12
CA LEU A 158 -9.68 -18.19 3.08
C LEU A 158 -8.55 -17.33 3.64
N LEU A 159 -8.75 -16.71 4.82
CA LEU A 159 -7.78 -15.76 5.36
C LEU A 159 -6.39 -16.37 5.59
N PRO A 160 -6.23 -17.58 6.17
CA PRO A 160 -4.91 -18.18 6.37
C PRO A 160 -4.17 -18.42 5.05
N HIS A 161 -4.88 -18.92 4.02
CA HIS A 161 -4.30 -19.16 2.70
C HIS A 161 -3.92 -17.87 1.97
N ILE A 162 -4.75 -16.81 2.09
CA ILE A 162 -4.46 -15.49 1.53
C ILE A 162 -3.26 -14.85 2.24
N GLU A 163 -3.15 -14.98 3.55
CA GLU A 163 -2.03 -14.47 4.34
C GLU A 163 -0.73 -15.14 3.95
N PHE A 164 -0.70 -16.48 3.91
CA PHE A 164 0.45 -17.26 3.45
C PHE A 164 0.89 -16.85 2.03
N LEU A 165 -0.04 -16.91 1.07
CA LEU A 165 0.27 -16.51 -0.32
C LEU A 165 0.72 -15.06 -0.42
N TRP A 166 0.17 -14.16 0.37
CA TRP A 166 0.55 -12.75 0.38
C TRP A 166 1.97 -12.52 0.89
N ASP A 167 2.37 -13.27 1.92
CA ASP A 167 3.74 -13.23 2.47
C ASP A 167 4.74 -13.82 1.46
N GLU A 168 4.46 -14.98 0.88
CA GLU A 168 5.29 -15.61 -0.14
C GLU A 168 5.45 -14.74 -1.40
N MET A 169 4.37 -14.07 -1.83
CA MET A 169 4.36 -13.13 -2.95
C MET A 169 4.91 -11.73 -2.60
N GLY A 170 5.67 -11.56 -1.49
CA GLY A 170 6.32 -10.30 -1.12
C GLY A 170 5.34 -9.16 -0.81
N LYS A 171 4.21 -9.47 -0.18
CA LYS A 171 3.20 -8.50 0.30
C LYS A 171 2.69 -7.55 -0.80
N MET A 172 2.60 -8.03 -2.03
CA MET A 172 2.19 -7.23 -3.18
C MET A 172 0.72 -6.76 -3.08
N SER A 173 0.34 -5.82 -3.95
CA SER A 173 -1.04 -5.31 -4.03
C SER A 173 -2.01 -6.36 -4.59
N ALA A 174 -3.32 -6.22 -4.27
CA ALA A 174 -4.34 -7.16 -4.73
C ALA A 174 -4.37 -7.35 -6.26
N HIS A 175 -4.18 -6.30 -7.03
CA HIS A 175 -4.14 -6.40 -8.50
C HIS A 175 -2.95 -7.24 -8.99
N ARG A 176 -1.76 -7.03 -8.41
CA ARG A 176 -0.57 -7.81 -8.77
C ARG A 176 -0.72 -9.27 -8.33
N MET A 177 -1.23 -9.49 -7.12
CA MET A 177 -1.46 -10.82 -6.57
C MET A 177 -2.46 -11.63 -7.42
N MET A 178 -3.56 -11.01 -7.86
CA MET A 178 -4.52 -11.66 -8.76
C MET A 178 -3.88 -12.02 -10.12
N ALA A 179 -3.03 -11.15 -10.67
CA ALA A 179 -2.30 -11.46 -11.90
C ALA A 179 -1.29 -12.60 -11.72
N ALA A 180 -0.69 -12.72 -10.52
CA ALA A 180 0.27 -13.77 -10.19
C ALA A 180 -0.40 -15.12 -9.88
N TYR A 181 -1.66 -15.16 -9.47
CA TYR A 181 -2.34 -16.41 -9.07
C TYR A 181 -2.25 -17.52 -10.12
N LYS A 182 -2.37 -17.20 -11.41
CA LYS A 182 -2.26 -18.17 -12.49
C LYS A 182 -0.89 -18.89 -12.56
N ASP A 183 0.16 -18.20 -12.09
CA ASP A 183 1.54 -18.71 -12.09
C ASP A 183 1.92 -19.35 -10.75
N TRP A 184 1.22 -19.05 -9.65
CA TRP A 184 1.52 -19.51 -8.30
C TRP A 184 0.60 -20.65 -7.83
N LEU A 185 -0.72 -20.56 -8.08
CA LEU A 185 -1.69 -21.56 -7.60
C LEU A 185 -1.47 -22.99 -8.12
N PRO A 186 -0.93 -23.22 -9.33
CA PRO A 186 -0.58 -24.58 -9.76
C PRO A 186 0.44 -25.28 -8.87
N TYR A 187 1.37 -24.50 -8.27
CA TYR A 187 2.43 -25.01 -7.40
C TYR A 187 2.03 -24.96 -5.91
N TYR A 188 0.88 -24.39 -5.59
CA TYR A 188 0.36 -24.35 -4.23
C TYR A 188 -0.21 -25.72 -3.86
N ASN A 189 0.70 -26.64 -3.50
CA ASN A 189 0.42 -28.03 -3.14
C ASN A 189 0.54 -28.22 -1.63
N ASP A 190 -0.35 -27.60 -0.87
CA ASP A 190 -0.60 -28.06 0.47
C ASP A 190 -1.57 -29.25 0.36
N ASN A 191 -1.23 -30.43 0.87
CA ASN A 191 -2.10 -31.61 0.82
C ASN A 191 -3.44 -31.36 1.53
N GLU A 192 -3.52 -30.31 2.34
CA GLU A 192 -4.70 -29.86 3.06
C GLU A 192 -5.54 -28.83 2.28
N VAL A 193 -5.03 -28.26 1.16
CA VAL A 193 -5.77 -27.26 0.41
C VAL A 193 -6.82 -27.91 -0.46
N SER A 194 -8.07 -27.82 0.00
CA SER A 194 -9.18 -28.37 -0.77
C SER A 194 -9.30 -27.71 -2.15
N LYS A 195 -9.73 -28.50 -3.16
CA LYS A 195 -10.07 -28.01 -4.51
C LYS A 195 -10.99 -26.80 -4.46
N ARG A 196 -11.85 -26.72 -3.44
CA ARG A 196 -12.76 -25.59 -3.17
C ARG A 196 -12.01 -24.30 -2.87
N VAL A 197 -10.95 -24.34 -2.06
CA VAL A 197 -10.14 -23.14 -1.72
C VAL A 197 -9.46 -22.60 -2.96
N LYS A 198 -8.78 -23.45 -3.74
CA LYS A 198 -8.13 -23.05 -5.01
C LYS A 198 -9.13 -22.41 -5.96
N PHE A 199 -10.29 -23.02 -6.16
CA PHE A 199 -11.35 -22.47 -6.99
C PHE A 199 -11.84 -21.09 -6.49
N LEU A 200 -12.02 -20.92 -5.19
CA LEU A 200 -12.46 -19.65 -4.62
C LEU A 200 -11.40 -18.54 -4.78
N LEU A 201 -10.11 -18.88 -4.62
CA LEU A 201 -9.01 -17.95 -4.83
C LEU A 201 -8.94 -17.50 -6.30
N GLU A 202 -9.07 -18.42 -7.27
CA GLU A 202 -9.07 -18.08 -8.69
C GLU A 202 -10.27 -17.23 -9.12
N LYS A 203 -11.45 -17.49 -8.56
CA LYS A 203 -12.71 -16.79 -8.91
C LYS A 203 -12.92 -15.50 -8.11
N MET A 204 -12.03 -15.18 -7.18
CA MET A 204 -12.13 -13.98 -6.35
C MET A 204 -11.91 -12.71 -7.19
N SER A 205 -12.67 -11.66 -6.91
CA SER A 205 -12.42 -10.35 -7.52
C SER A 205 -11.28 -9.62 -6.79
N VAL A 206 -10.59 -8.73 -7.51
CA VAL A 206 -9.56 -7.84 -6.94
C VAL A 206 -10.08 -7.06 -5.73
N SER A 207 -11.33 -6.57 -5.80
CA SER A 207 -11.95 -5.82 -4.71
C SER A 207 -12.17 -6.68 -3.47
N THR A 208 -12.57 -7.94 -3.64
CA THR A 208 -12.73 -8.91 -2.55
C THR A 208 -11.38 -9.23 -1.92
N LEU A 209 -10.37 -9.56 -2.72
CA LEU A 209 -9.01 -9.78 -2.24
C LEU A 209 -8.47 -8.58 -1.49
N ASN A 210 -8.69 -7.36 -2.01
CA ASN A 210 -8.22 -6.15 -1.33
C ASN A 210 -8.86 -5.92 0.04
N ARG A 211 -10.12 -6.38 0.27
CA ARG A 211 -10.74 -6.35 1.62
C ARG A 211 -9.99 -7.25 2.60
N PHE A 212 -9.62 -8.48 2.19
CA PHE A 212 -8.80 -9.39 3.00
C PHE A 212 -7.43 -8.77 3.28
N LEU A 213 -6.71 -8.30 2.26
CA LEU A 213 -5.40 -7.68 2.43
C LEU A 213 -5.43 -6.41 3.29
N THR A 214 -6.53 -5.66 3.28
CA THR A 214 -6.68 -4.48 4.15
C THR A 214 -6.73 -4.87 5.63
N LYS A 215 -7.37 -6.00 5.97
CA LYS A 215 -7.38 -6.55 7.33
C LYS A 215 -5.98 -6.99 7.76
N LEU A 216 -5.26 -7.70 6.88
CA LEU A 216 -3.89 -8.15 7.15
C LEU A 216 -2.92 -6.97 7.32
N ARG A 217 -2.99 -5.94 6.47
CA ARG A 217 -2.15 -4.73 6.59
C ARG A 217 -2.35 -3.97 7.89
N ARG A 218 -3.56 -3.95 8.44
CA ARG A 218 -3.85 -3.31 9.75
C ARG A 218 -3.18 -4.04 10.91
N ARG A 219 -2.96 -5.36 10.80
CA ARG A 219 -2.23 -6.17 11.81
C ARG A 219 -0.72 -5.93 11.73
N ASN A 220 -0.17 -5.68 10.53
CA ASN A 220 1.26 -5.62 10.23
C ASN A 220 1.79 -4.18 10.08
N ASN A 221 1.58 -3.29 11.04
CA ASN A 221 2.12 -1.92 11.03
C ASN A 221 3.64 -1.92 11.28
N GLN A 222 4.45 -2.07 10.21
CA GLN A 222 5.91 -1.94 10.29
C GLN A 222 6.38 -0.54 9.88
N LYS A 223 7.25 0.07 10.69
CA LYS A 223 7.95 1.32 10.35
C LYS A 223 8.97 1.04 9.24
N LYS A 224 8.96 1.86 8.18
CA LYS A 224 9.95 1.79 7.10
C LYS A 224 11.26 2.44 7.55
N ASN A 225 12.36 1.71 7.51
CA ASN A 225 13.70 2.26 7.69
C ASN A 225 14.14 3.00 6.42
N ARG A 226 14.97 4.04 6.59
CA ARG A 226 15.61 4.78 5.49
C ARG A 226 17.10 4.45 5.48
N GLY A 227 17.66 4.15 4.30
CA GLY A 227 19.09 3.90 4.13
C GLY A 227 19.84 5.18 3.79
N LEU A 228 21.15 5.14 3.98
CA LEU A 228 22.09 6.15 3.50
C LEU A 228 22.38 5.91 2.02
N THR A 229 22.63 7.00 1.28
CA THR A 229 23.10 6.97 -0.10
C THR A 229 24.46 7.66 -0.19
N SER A 230 25.38 7.11 -0.98
CA SER A 230 26.66 7.76 -1.27
C SER A 230 26.87 7.76 -2.77
N THR A 231 26.86 8.92 -3.37
CA THR A 231 27.22 9.12 -4.78
C THR A 231 28.38 10.08 -4.83
N VAL A 232 29.49 9.65 -5.40
CA VAL A 232 30.64 10.50 -5.70
C VAL A 232 30.55 10.90 -7.17
N PRO A 233 30.42 12.20 -7.50
CA PRO A 233 30.36 12.65 -8.89
C PRO A 233 31.61 12.24 -9.67
N ALA A 234 31.42 11.79 -10.92
CA ALA A 234 32.53 11.48 -11.81
C ALA A 234 33.30 12.74 -12.22
N ALA A 235 34.56 12.57 -12.59
CA ALA A 235 35.38 13.66 -13.12
C ALA A 235 34.74 14.28 -14.37
N ARG A 236 34.84 15.62 -14.51
CA ARG A 236 34.15 16.39 -15.56
C ARG A 236 34.50 15.90 -16.95
N HIS A 237 35.76 15.48 -17.22
CA HIS A 237 36.18 14.95 -18.51
C HIS A 237 35.43 13.66 -18.90
N MET A 238 35.11 12.80 -17.94
CA MET A 238 34.32 11.60 -18.21
C MET A 238 32.84 11.91 -18.39
N GLN A 239 32.31 12.90 -17.67
CA GLN A 239 30.94 13.37 -17.90
C GLN A 239 30.77 13.91 -19.34
N ASN A 240 31.77 14.60 -19.90
CA ASN A 240 31.71 15.12 -21.27
C ASN A 240 31.74 14.03 -22.36
N LYS A 241 32.34 12.86 -22.07
CA LYS A 241 32.38 11.72 -23.02
C LYS A 241 31.06 10.95 -23.07
N VAL A 242 30.26 10.98 -22.02
CA VAL A 242 29.00 10.21 -21.92
C VAL A 242 27.83 11.19 -22.07
N PRO A 243 27.07 11.14 -23.18
CA PRO A 243 25.99 12.06 -23.42
C PRO A 243 24.85 11.92 -22.41
N ILE A 244 24.16 13.03 -22.13
CA ILE A 244 22.96 13.05 -21.35
C ILE A 244 21.83 12.47 -22.18
N ASN A 245 21.07 11.53 -21.59
CA ASN A 245 19.83 11.05 -22.14
C ASN A 245 18.69 11.34 -21.16
N THR A 246 17.60 11.88 -21.67
CA THR A 246 16.35 12.02 -20.93
C THR A 246 15.50 10.77 -21.15
N LEU A 247 14.78 10.35 -20.12
CA LEU A 247 13.86 9.24 -20.25
C LEU A 247 12.85 9.51 -21.36
N ASP A 248 12.91 8.70 -22.40
CA ASP A 248 11.94 8.72 -23.49
C ASP A 248 10.85 7.68 -23.21
N SER A 249 9.60 8.13 -23.12
CA SER A 249 8.43 7.26 -22.92
C SER A 249 8.05 6.48 -24.19
N THR A 250 8.72 6.75 -25.32
CA THR A 250 8.41 6.15 -26.63
C THR A 250 9.12 4.82 -26.88
N TYR A 251 10.05 4.38 -25.99
CA TYR A 251 10.70 3.09 -26.14
C TYR A 251 9.69 1.94 -26.20
N LYS A 252 9.70 1.20 -27.30
CA LYS A 252 8.81 0.03 -27.52
C LYS A 252 9.58 -1.29 -27.48
N THR A 253 10.83 -1.26 -27.91
CA THR A 253 11.71 -2.44 -28.01
C THR A 253 12.49 -2.66 -26.71
N PRO A 254 12.54 -3.89 -26.14
CA PRO A 254 13.44 -4.23 -25.04
C PRO A 254 14.91 -3.99 -25.40
N GLY A 255 15.72 -3.59 -24.41
CA GLY A 255 17.16 -3.33 -24.61
C GLY A 255 17.62 -1.97 -24.10
N TYR A 256 16.72 -1.11 -23.68
CA TYR A 256 17.03 0.17 -23.05
C TYR A 256 17.06 -0.01 -21.53
N ILE A 257 18.25 -0.07 -20.97
CA ILE A 257 18.47 -0.45 -19.58
C ILE A 257 18.82 0.78 -18.74
N GLN A 258 18.24 0.88 -17.56
CA GLN A 258 18.70 1.76 -16.49
C GLN A 258 19.53 0.96 -15.50
N ALA A 259 20.65 1.53 -15.07
CA ALA A 259 21.56 0.91 -14.10
C ALA A 259 21.79 1.84 -12.91
N ASP A 260 21.82 1.24 -11.71
CA ASP A 260 22.11 1.94 -10.46
C ASP A 260 22.76 1.01 -9.45
N THR A 261 23.36 1.59 -8.41
CA THR A 261 24.00 0.83 -7.33
C THR A 261 23.31 1.05 -6.00
N VAL A 262 23.20 -0.01 -5.22
CA VAL A 262 22.70 0.02 -3.85
C VAL A 262 23.85 -0.31 -2.90
N ALA A 263 24.19 0.63 -2.01
CA ALA A 263 25.23 0.48 -1.01
C ALA A 263 24.74 -0.31 0.22
N HIS A 264 25.38 -1.40 0.58
CA HIS A 264 25.11 -2.14 1.83
C HIS A 264 26.02 -1.63 2.94
N CYS A 265 25.91 -0.34 3.28
CA CYS A 265 26.78 0.37 4.21
C CYS A 265 26.22 0.48 5.64
N GLY A 266 24.97 0.06 5.88
CA GLY A 266 24.30 0.28 7.15
C GLY A 266 24.16 1.75 7.50
N THR A 267 24.58 2.11 8.70
CA THR A 267 24.54 3.50 9.22
C THR A 267 25.87 4.26 9.02
N LYS A 268 26.90 3.65 8.42
CA LYS A 268 28.24 4.23 8.25
C LYS A 268 28.72 4.08 6.82
N LEU A 269 29.20 5.18 6.21
CA LEU A 269 29.73 5.20 4.84
C LEU A 269 31.24 4.94 4.77
N GLN A 270 31.94 4.96 5.91
CA GLN A 270 33.39 4.75 5.97
C GLN A 270 33.76 3.29 5.71
N GLY A 271 34.93 3.07 5.07
CA GLY A 271 35.45 1.75 4.76
C GLY A 271 34.84 1.12 3.50
N GLU A 272 35.33 -0.09 3.18
CA GLU A 272 34.80 -0.86 2.04
C GLU A 272 33.60 -1.70 2.50
N PHE A 273 32.65 -1.87 1.62
CA PHE A 273 31.45 -2.66 1.84
C PHE A 273 30.88 -3.16 0.51
N ILE A 274 30.01 -4.14 0.59
CA ILE A 274 29.34 -4.72 -0.56
C ILE A 274 28.35 -3.71 -1.16
N ASN A 275 28.26 -3.70 -2.48
CA ASN A 275 27.28 -2.95 -3.25
C ASN A 275 26.59 -3.92 -4.19
N SER A 276 25.32 -3.68 -4.48
CA SER A 276 24.59 -4.42 -5.53
C SER A 276 24.34 -3.52 -6.71
N ILE A 277 24.66 -3.97 -7.93
CA ILE A 277 24.22 -3.33 -9.17
C ILE A 277 22.85 -3.88 -9.53
N THR A 278 21.94 -3.00 -9.91
CA THR A 278 20.62 -3.30 -10.46
C THR A 278 20.57 -2.83 -11.90
N LEU A 279 20.25 -3.70 -12.84
CA LEU A 279 19.96 -3.38 -14.24
C LEU A 279 18.48 -3.63 -14.50
N THR A 280 17.77 -2.65 -15.00
CA THR A 280 16.32 -2.76 -15.29
C THR A 280 16.03 -2.29 -16.70
N ASP A 281 15.42 -3.15 -17.52
CA ASP A 281 14.93 -2.77 -18.84
C ASP A 281 13.64 -1.94 -18.72
N ILE A 282 13.59 -0.83 -19.44
CA ILE A 282 12.48 0.13 -19.39
C ILE A 282 11.20 -0.47 -19.98
N VAL A 283 11.32 -1.31 -20.99
CA VAL A 283 10.17 -1.82 -21.76
C VAL A 283 9.56 -3.06 -21.09
N SER A 284 10.37 -4.08 -20.84
CA SER A 284 9.90 -5.33 -20.24
C SER A 284 9.85 -5.30 -18.72
N THR A 285 10.53 -4.34 -18.09
CA THR A 285 10.81 -4.33 -16.63
C THR A 285 11.64 -5.52 -16.16
N TRP A 286 12.30 -6.23 -17.08
CA TRP A 286 13.26 -7.29 -16.75
C TRP A 286 14.40 -6.71 -15.91
N THR A 287 14.64 -7.32 -14.75
CA THR A 287 15.62 -6.79 -13.81
C THR A 287 16.61 -7.88 -13.42
N VAL A 288 17.89 -7.55 -13.41
CA VAL A 288 18.95 -8.41 -12.92
C VAL A 288 19.79 -7.67 -11.89
N ASN A 289 20.13 -8.38 -10.83
CA ASN A 289 20.92 -7.85 -9.72
C ASN A 289 22.17 -8.69 -9.54
N ARG A 290 23.27 -8.03 -9.11
CA ARG A 290 24.52 -8.71 -8.73
C ARG A 290 25.27 -7.92 -7.66
N ALA A 291 25.77 -8.61 -6.66
CA ALA A 291 26.63 -8.04 -5.62
C ALA A 291 28.08 -7.93 -6.09
N MET A 292 28.77 -6.90 -5.61
CA MET A 292 30.20 -6.67 -5.82
C MET A 292 30.84 -6.08 -4.56
N PHE A 293 32.09 -6.40 -4.30
CA PHE A 293 32.86 -5.75 -3.25
C PHE A 293 33.48 -4.47 -3.79
N CYS A 294 33.17 -3.34 -3.17
CA CYS A 294 33.55 -1.97 -3.56
C CYS A 294 32.99 -1.51 -4.93
N LYS A 295 33.10 -0.20 -5.20
CA LYS A 295 32.61 0.47 -6.43
C LYS A 295 33.73 0.87 -7.40
N LYS A 296 34.89 0.17 -7.38
CA LYS A 296 36.01 0.48 -8.28
C LYS A 296 35.63 0.15 -9.73
N GLY A 297 36.04 0.97 -10.71
CA GLY A 297 35.64 0.84 -12.10
C GLY A 297 35.90 -0.54 -12.73
N HIS A 298 37.00 -1.22 -12.38
CA HIS A 298 37.26 -2.57 -12.87
C HIS A 298 36.30 -3.62 -12.26
N THR A 299 35.89 -3.43 -10.99
CA THR A 299 34.90 -4.30 -10.33
C THR A 299 33.53 -4.13 -10.99
N VAL A 300 33.12 -2.88 -11.23
CA VAL A 300 31.88 -2.55 -11.93
C VAL A 300 31.87 -3.13 -13.34
N ARG A 301 33.00 -2.95 -14.10
CA ARG A 301 33.16 -3.56 -15.42
C ARG A 301 32.99 -5.08 -15.40
N LYS A 302 33.65 -5.76 -14.45
CA LYS A 302 33.53 -7.23 -14.28
C LYS A 302 32.07 -7.64 -13.98
N THR A 303 31.37 -6.84 -13.20
CA THR A 303 29.97 -7.11 -12.86
C THR A 303 29.07 -6.97 -14.10
N PHE A 304 29.25 -5.92 -14.92
CA PHE A 304 28.54 -5.77 -16.18
C PHE A 304 28.82 -6.90 -17.18
N SER A 305 30.09 -7.32 -17.33
CA SER A 305 30.45 -8.42 -18.22
C SER A 305 29.84 -9.78 -17.81
N HIS A 306 29.42 -9.92 -16.56
CA HIS A 306 28.65 -11.09 -16.11
C HIS A 306 27.13 -10.91 -16.31
N LEU A 307 26.59 -9.72 -16.04
CA LEU A 307 25.15 -9.48 -16.07
C LEU A 307 24.59 -9.39 -17.50
N ILE A 308 25.28 -8.70 -18.40
CA ILE A 308 24.79 -8.44 -19.78
C ILE A 308 24.50 -9.72 -20.56
N PRO A 309 25.37 -10.74 -20.58
CA PRO A 309 25.08 -12.00 -21.29
C PRO A 309 23.88 -12.79 -20.76
N ASN A 310 23.51 -12.56 -19.50
CA ASN A 310 22.37 -13.23 -18.84
C ASN A 310 21.02 -12.54 -19.13
N ILE A 311 21.02 -11.39 -19.83
CA ILE A 311 19.80 -10.71 -20.26
C ILE A 311 19.27 -11.41 -21.53
N PRO A 312 17.99 -11.82 -21.60
CA PRO A 312 17.46 -12.66 -22.68
C PRO A 312 17.19 -11.91 -24.00
N PHE A 313 17.61 -10.65 -24.12
CA PHE A 313 17.49 -9.82 -25.32
C PHE A 313 18.76 -9.03 -25.57
N LYS A 314 18.87 -8.39 -26.73
CA LYS A 314 20.02 -7.55 -27.07
C LYS A 314 19.97 -6.25 -26.27
N VAL A 315 21.04 -5.95 -25.55
CA VAL A 315 21.21 -4.65 -24.89
C VAL A 315 21.59 -3.60 -25.92
N ILE A 316 20.78 -2.56 -26.06
CA ILE A 316 20.94 -1.48 -27.03
C ILE A 316 21.61 -0.27 -26.35
N SER A 317 21.11 0.10 -25.17
CA SER A 317 21.58 1.26 -24.44
C SER A 317 21.58 1.01 -22.94
N ILE A 318 22.56 1.57 -22.24
CA ILE A 318 22.62 1.59 -20.78
C ILE A 318 22.69 3.04 -20.31
N ASN A 319 21.72 3.44 -19.49
CA ASN A 319 21.67 4.74 -18.84
C ASN A 319 22.00 4.60 -17.36
N THR A 320 22.91 5.41 -16.84
CA THR A 320 23.31 5.41 -15.43
C THR A 320 23.13 6.79 -14.81
N ASP A 321 23.32 6.91 -13.51
CA ASP A 321 23.55 8.20 -12.88
C ASP A 321 24.94 8.76 -13.26
N SER A 322 25.29 9.95 -12.75
CA SER A 322 26.59 10.57 -13.00
C SER A 322 27.66 10.16 -12.00
N GLY A 323 27.51 9.01 -11.36
CA GLY A 323 28.47 8.49 -10.38
C GLY A 323 29.80 8.05 -10.98
N SER A 324 30.88 8.22 -10.26
CA SER A 324 32.24 7.82 -10.68
C SER A 324 32.40 6.30 -10.85
N GLU A 325 31.55 5.52 -10.21
CA GLU A 325 31.47 4.07 -10.34
C GLU A 325 31.13 3.62 -11.75
N PHE A 326 30.31 4.37 -12.47
CA PHE A 326 29.89 4.10 -13.86
C PHE A 326 30.71 4.89 -14.86
N LEU A 327 30.89 6.20 -14.60
CA LEU A 327 31.57 7.09 -15.52
C LEU A 327 33.08 7.00 -15.33
N ASN A 328 33.67 5.92 -15.82
CA ASN A 328 35.10 5.65 -15.79
C ASN A 328 35.58 4.96 -17.08
N THR A 329 36.87 5.01 -17.36
CA THR A 329 37.46 4.48 -18.59
C THR A 329 37.21 2.97 -18.79
N PRO A 330 37.37 2.09 -17.77
CA PRO A 330 37.10 0.65 -17.91
C PRO A 330 35.69 0.32 -18.37
N VAL A 331 34.65 0.99 -17.83
CA VAL A 331 33.25 0.78 -18.19
C VAL A 331 32.96 1.35 -19.56
N PHE A 332 33.43 2.60 -19.83
CA PHE A 332 33.25 3.25 -21.12
C PHE A 332 33.82 2.44 -22.29
N ASN A 333 35.07 1.96 -22.17
CA ASN A 333 35.71 1.14 -23.18
C ASN A 333 35.00 -0.20 -23.41
N MET A 334 34.46 -0.80 -22.36
CA MET A 334 33.68 -2.04 -22.47
C MET A 334 32.42 -1.81 -23.31
N PHE A 335 31.63 -0.80 -23.00
CA PHE A 335 30.39 -0.53 -23.73
C PHE A 335 30.66 -0.10 -25.18
N ALA A 336 31.73 0.68 -25.44
CA ALA A 336 32.14 1.03 -26.77
C ALA A 336 32.54 -0.21 -27.61
N LYS A 337 33.30 -1.15 -27.03
CA LYS A 337 33.65 -2.43 -27.67
C LYS A 337 32.41 -3.29 -27.98
N ASP A 338 31.46 -3.35 -27.06
CA ASP A 338 30.26 -4.16 -27.21
C ASP A 338 29.16 -3.46 -28.03
N LYS A 339 29.46 -2.25 -28.57
CA LYS A 339 28.52 -1.40 -29.32
C LYS A 339 27.22 -1.09 -28.56
N ILE A 340 27.34 -0.92 -27.25
CA ILE A 340 26.24 -0.52 -26.37
C ILE A 340 26.27 1.00 -26.23
N ASN A 341 25.14 1.66 -26.51
CA ASN A 341 25.02 3.10 -26.34
C ASN A 341 25.04 3.48 -24.86
N PHE A 342 26.10 4.11 -24.42
CA PHE A 342 26.28 4.49 -23.02
C PHE A 342 25.83 5.94 -22.81
N THR A 343 24.85 6.15 -21.91
CA THR A 343 24.26 7.46 -21.61
C THR A 343 24.19 7.69 -20.10
N ARG A 344 23.98 8.92 -19.70
CA ARG A 344 23.81 9.30 -18.30
C ARG A 344 22.57 10.17 -18.09
N SER A 345 22.02 10.10 -16.89
CA SER A 345 20.91 10.92 -16.46
C SER A 345 21.35 12.36 -16.18
N ARG A 346 20.41 13.29 -16.25
CA ARG A 346 20.65 14.68 -15.83
C ARG A 346 20.92 14.74 -14.33
N PRO A 347 21.86 15.56 -13.88
CA PRO A 347 22.08 15.79 -12.46
C PRO A 347 20.77 16.24 -11.75
N TYR A 348 20.52 15.69 -10.58
CA TYR A 348 19.35 16.02 -9.73
C TYR A 348 17.97 15.79 -10.39
N LYS A 349 17.88 14.97 -11.43
CA LYS A 349 16.60 14.60 -12.09
C LYS A 349 16.30 13.11 -11.88
N SER A 350 15.77 12.76 -10.70
CA SER A 350 15.40 11.39 -10.33
C SER A 350 14.40 10.73 -11.31
N ASN A 351 13.62 11.52 -12.04
CA ASN A 351 12.72 10.98 -13.07
C ASN A 351 13.45 10.25 -14.20
N ASP A 352 14.72 10.60 -14.47
CA ASP A 352 15.49 10.02 -15.57
C ASP A 352 15.94 8.57 -15.26
N ASN A 353 15.97 8.16 -13.96
CA ASN A 353 16.33 6.81 -13.49
C ASN A 353 15.22 6.13 -12.69
N CYS A 354 13.97 6.55 -12.85
CA CYS A 354 12.85 6.14 -12.00
C CYS A 354 12.54 4.63 -12.04
N TYR A 355 12.85 3.94 -13.13
CA TYR A 355 12.60 2.49 -13.24
C TYR A 355 13.54 1.69 -12.36
N VAL A 356 14.84 1.98 -12.41
CA VAL A 356 15.83 1.28 -11.59
C VAL A 356 15.74 1.68 -10.12
N GLU A 357 15.49 2.95 -9.80
CA GLU A 357 15.32 3.43 -8.41
C GLU A 357 14.19 2.67 -7.68
N GLN A 358 13.06 2.45 -8.36
CA GLN A 358 11.97 1.65 -7.82
C GLN A 358 12.42 0.21 -7.54
N LYS A 359 13.25 -0.37 -8.42
CA LYS A 359 13.74 -1.75 -8.29
C LYS A 359 14.76 -1.89 -7.18
N ASN A 360 15.56 -0.89 -6.91
CA ASN A 360 16.51 -0.89 -5.80
C ASN A 360 15.85 -1.18 -4.45
N TYR A 361 14.64 -0.66 -4.24
CA TYR A 361 13.88 -1.02 -3.04
C TYR A 361 13.38 -2.47 -3.11
N THR A 362 12.61 -2.82 -4.13
CA THR A 362 11.89 -4.10 -4.22
C THR A 362 12.79 -5.29 -4.51
N HIS A 363 13.96 -5.09 -5.14
CA HIS A 363 14.87 -6.17 -5.55
C HIS A 363 16.10 -6.30 -4.64
N THR A 364 16.50 -5.23 -4.00
CA THR A 364 17.71 -5.24 -3.16
C THR A 364 17.39 -5.02 -1.69
N ARG A 365 16.61 -3.96 -1.36
CA ARG A 365 16.34 -3.62 0.05
C ARG A 365 15.32 -4.55 0.72
N GLU A 366 14.34 -5.05 -0.01
CA GLU A 366 13.41 -6.05 0.53
C GLU A 366 14.11 -7.38 0.80
N LEU A 367 15.15 -7.72 0.02
CA LEU A 367 15.90 -8.97 0.19
C LEU A 367 16.94 -8.87 1.32
N PHE A 368 17.82 -7.87 1.29
CA PHE A 368 18.96 -7.75 2.20
C PHE A 368 18.81 -6.67 3.28
N GLY A 369 17.73 -5.90 3.25
CA GLY A 369 17.50 -4.84 4.23
C GLY A 369 18.50 -3.68 4.11
N TYR A 370 18.76 -3.05 5.25
CA TYR A 370 19.65 -1.88 5.40
C TYR A 370 20.88 -2.18 6.26
N HIS A 371 21.21 -3.45 6.42
CA HIS A 371 22.38 -3.87 7.18
C HIS A 371 23.67 -3.54 6.45
N ARG A 372 24.78 -3.52 7.21
CA ARG A 372 26.11 -3.40 6.66
C ARG A 372 26.65 -4.78 6.33
N PHE A 373 27.20 -4.93 5.12
CA PHE A 373 27.90 -6.12 4.66
C PHE A 373 29.30 -5.69 4.19
N ASP A 374 30.33 -5.96 4.99
CA ASP A 374 31.73 -5.61 4.73
C ASP A 374 32.66 -6.83 4.61
N ASP A 375 32.14 -8.04 4.79
CA ASP A 375 32.86 -9.26 4.49
C ASP A 375 32.75 -9.60 2.99
N LYS A 376 33.92 -9.66 2.34
CA LYS A 376 34.06 -9.99 0.92
C LYS A 376 33.56 -11.41 0.59
N ALA A 377 33.64 -12.35 1.55
CA ALA A 377 33.17 -13.73 1.35
C ALA A 377 31.62 -13.78 1.07
N LEU A 378 30.86 -12.83 1.62
CA LEU A 378 29.43 -12.76 1.40
C LEU A 378 29.03 -12.42 -0.04
N VAL A 379 29.93 -11.86 -0.85
CA VAL A 379 29.65 -11.53 -2.26
C VAL A 379 29.22 -12.75 -3.05
N GLN A 380 29.90 -13.89 -2.86
CA GLN A 380 29.55 -15.11 -3.56
C GLN A 380 28.18 -15.60 -3.15
N LEU A 381 27.89 -15.68 -1.87
CA LEU A 381 26.59 -16.09 -1.34
C LEU A 381 25.44 -15.17 -1.83
N MET A 382 25.65 -13.85 -1.82
CA MET A 382 24.67 -12.90 -2.34
C MET A 382 24.42 -13.10 -3.84
N ASN A 383 25.47 -13.43 -4.60
CA ASN A 383 25.34 -13.68 -6.03
C ASN A 383 24.63 -15.01 -6.31
N ASP A 384 24.88 -16.04 -5.52
CA ASP A 384 24.15 -17.31 -5.63
C ASP A 384 22.65 -17.12 -5.37
N ILE A 385 22.29 -16.30 -4.38
CA ILE A 385 20.90 -15.92 -4.12
C ILE A 385 20.32 -15.14 -5.30
N TYR A 386 21.02 -14.16 -5.84
CA TYR A 386 20.56 -13.38 -6.97
C TYR A 386 20.38 -14.22 -8.23
N ASP A 387 21.38 -14.99 -8.60
CA ASP A 387 21.40 -15.68 -9.89
C ASP A 387 20.43 -16.88 -9.92
N ASN A 388 20.37 -17.66 -8.84
CA ASN A 388 19.64 -18.93 -8.80
C ASN A 388 18.21 -18.79 -8.27
N TYR A 389 17.92 -17.78 -7.45
CA TYR A 389 16.63 -17.66 -6.77
C TYR A 389 15.92 -16.35 -7.04
N TRP A 390 16.54 -15.21 -6.72
CA TRP A 390 15.84 -13.94 -6.66
C TRP A 390 15.56 -13.32 -8.03
N ASN A 391 16.56 -13.24 -8.94
CA ASN A 391 16.34 -12.75 -10.30
C ASN A 391 15.32 -13.60 -11.07
N PRO A 392 15.37 -14.95 -11.02
CA PRO A 392 14.33 -15.80 -11.59
C PRO A 392 12.94 -15.56 -10.98
N LEU A 393 12.82 -15.50 -9.66
CA LEU A 393 11.57 -15.26 -8.96
C LEU A 393 10.92 -13.96 -9.40
N GLN A 394 11.68 -12.87 -9.42
CA GLN A 394 11.19 -11.53 -9.78
C GLN A 394 10.77 -11.43 -11.25
N ASN A 395 11.55 -12.01 -12.15
CA ASN A 395 11.28 -11.88 -13.59
C ASN A 395 10.18 -12.81 -14.09
N TYR A 396 10.04 -14.00 -13.53
CA TYR A 396 9.09 -15.00 -14.04
C TYR A 396 7.76 -15.02 -13.28
N PHE A 397 7.72 -14.57 -12.02
CA PHE A 397 6.55 -14.76 -11.14
C PHE A 397 6.01 -13.49 -10.50
N PHE A 398 6.73 -12.36 -10.55
CA PHE A 398 6.29 -11.11 -9.93
C PHE A 398 5.76 -10.11 -10.96
N PRO A 399 4.42 -9.94 -11.10
CA PRO A 399 3.85 -8.96 -12.02
C PRO A 399 4.19 -7.53 -11.63
N THR A 400 4.41 -6.68 -12.61
CA THR A 400 4.69 -5.26 -12.46
C THR A 400 3.69 -4.42 -13.22
N PHE A 401 3.41 -3.20 -12.73
CA PHE A 401 2.66 -2.19 -13.47
C PHE A 401 3.58 -1.34 -14.33
N LYS A 402 3.10 -0.94 -15.51
CA LYS A 402 3.68 0.18 -16.27
C LYS A 402 2.71 1.34 -16.33
N LEU A 403 3.24 2.55 -16.22
CA LEU A 403 2.46 3.76 -16.41
C LEU A 403 2.07 3.88 -17.88
N LYS A 404 0.76 3.86 -18.17
CA LYS A 404 0.22 3.98 -19.52
C LYS A 404 -0.09 5.42 -19.86
N GLU A 405 -0.63 6.17 -18.90
CA GLU A 405 -1.08 7.53 -19.10
C GLU A 405 -0.93 8.35 -17.81
N LYS A 406 -0.50 9.60 -17.96
CA LYS A 406 -0.38 10.57 -16.86
C LYS A 406 -1.02 11.87 -17.28
N VAL A 407 -2.21 12.17 -16.74
CA VAL A 407 -2.98 13.37 -17.08
C VAL A 407 -3.09 14.28 -15.87
N ARG A 408 -2.92 15.57 -16.09
CA ARG A 408 -3.17 16.58 -15.07
C ARG A 408 -4.63 17.03 -15.16
N VAL A 409 -5.38 16.84 -14.06
CA VAL A 409 -6.77 17.29 -13.94
C VAL A 409 -6.83 18.31 -12.80
N GLY A 410 -6.82 19.58 -13.15
CA GLY A 410 -6.71 20.68 -12.19
C GLY A 410 -5.41 20.60 -11.36
N ALA A 411 -5.51 20.56 -10.03
CA ALA A 411 -4.38 20.44 -9.12
C ALA A 411 -3.88 18.99 -8.95
N ARG A 412 -4.58 17.97 -9.48
CA ARG A 412 -4.27 16.57 -9.28
C ARG A 412 -3.67 15.94 -10.53
N ILE A 413 -2.74 15.00 -10.31
CA ILE A 413 -2.20 14.15 -11.38
C ILE A 413 -2.91 12.79 -11.28
N VAL A 414 -3.61 12.41 -12.33
CA VAL A 414 -4.24 11.09 -12.50
C VAL A 414 -3.28 10.21 -13.30
N LYS A 415 -2.93 9.07 -12.76
CA LYS A 415 -2.07 8.07 -13.40
C LYS A 415 -2.90 6.84 -13.72
N LYS A 416 -2.87 6.41 -14.98
CA LYS A 416 -3.45 5.13 -15.42
C LYS A 416 -2.32 4.14 -15.69
N TYR A 417 -2.47 2.95 -15.18
CA TYR A 417 -1.51 1.87 -15.35
C TYR A 417 -2.10 0.79 -16.26
N ASP A 418 -1.22 0.01 -16.85
CA ASP A 418 -1.61 -1.19 -17.59
C ASP A 418 -2.08 -2.32 -16.67
N THR A 419 -2.53 -3.42 -17.27
CA THR A 419 -2.76 -4.67 -16.53
C THR A 419 -1.41 -5.21 -16.05
N PRO A 420 -1.31 -5.68 -14.77
CA PRO A 420 -0.06 -6.20 -14.25
C PRO A 420 0.38 -7.43 -15.05
N LYS A 421 1.64 -7.41 -15.55
CA LYS A 421 2.28 -8.52 -16.24
C LYS A 421 3.66 -8.75 -15.66
N THR A 422 4.12 -10.01 -15.64
CA THR A 422 5.51 -10.30 -15.28
C THR A 422 6.46 -9.79 -16.37
N PRO A 423 7.74 -9.48 -16.05
CA PRO A 423 8.75 -9.18 -17.08
C PRO A 423 8.82 -10.27 -18.17
N TYR A 424 8.73 -11.54 -17.79
CA TYR A 424 8.64 -12.68 -18.69
C TYR A 424 7.47 -12.57 -19.68
N GLN A 425 6.26 -12.26 -19.21
CA GLN A 425 5.08 -12.10 -20.06
C GLN A 425 5.25 -10.92 -21.04
N ARG A 426 5.87 -9.81 -20.57
CA ARG A 426 6.14 -8.65 -21.43
C ARG A 426 7.12 -8.97 -22.55
N LEU A 427 8.13 -9.82 -22.29
CA LEU A 427 9.06 -10.28 -23.33
C LEU A 427 8.39 -11.21 -24.34
N LEU A 428 7.48 -12.07 -23.90
CA LEU A 428 6.71 -12.90 -24.81
C LEU A 428 5.77 -12.11 -25.71
N ASP A 429 5.20 -11.02 -25.18
CA ASP A 429 4.28 -10.13 -25.89
C ASP A 429 5.02 -9.16 -26.85
N SER A 430 6.33 -9.02 -26.73
CA SER A 430 7.13 -8.11 -27.60
C SER A 430 7.44 -8.80 -28.93
N ASP A 431 7.18 -8.12 -30.05
CA ASP A 431 7.52 -8.60 -31.40
C ASP A 431 9.04 -8.51 -31.69
N ASP A 432 9.76 -7.67 -30.96
CA ASP A 432 11.20 -7.43 -31.14
C ASP A 432 12.10 -8.52 -30.52
N VAL A 433 11.52 -9.46 -29.77
CA VAL A 433 12.24 -10.60 -29.21
C VAL A 433 12.09 -11.81 -30.13
N CYS A 434 13.21 -12.33 -30.64
CA CYS A 434 13.17 -13.45 -31.58
C CYS A 434 12.59 -14.73 -30.94
N SER A 435 11.98 -15.59 -31.75
CA SER A 435 11.29 -16.81 -31.33
C SER A 435 12.18 -17.76 -30.54
N GLU A 436 13.45 -17.89 -30.91
CA GLU A 436 14.44 -18.72 -30.21
C GLU A 436 14.64 -18.25 -28.75
N LYS A 437 14.78 -16.94 -28.53
CA LYS A 437 14.90 -16.37 -27.19
C LYS A 437 13.62 -16.56 -26.37
N LYS A 438 12.46 -16.38 -27.00
CA LYS A 438 11.16 -16.65 -26.36
C LYS A 438 11.05 -18.12 -25.93
N GLU A 439 11.50 -19.06 -26.78
CA GLU A 439 11.45 -20.49 -26.43
C GLU A 439 12.42 -20.82 -25.29
N LYS A 440 13.62 -20.24 -25.30
CA LYS A 440 14.57 -20.39 -24.20
C LYS A 440 13.99 -19.93 -22.86
N ILE A 441 13.36 -18.76 -22.78
CA ILE A 441 12.76 -18.29 -21.52
C ILE A 441 11.51 -19.11 -21.13
N ARG A 442 10.78 -19.70 -22.09
CA ARG A 442 9.68 -20.64 -21.80
C ARG A 442 10.20 -21.94 -21.19
N SER A 443 11.27 -22.51 -21.73
CA SER A 443 11.87 -23.75 -21.22
C SER A 443 12.41 -23.55 -19.79
N ILE A 444 13.05 -22.40 -19.52
CA ILE A 444 13.49 -22.04 -18.16
C ILE A 444 12.27 -21.94 -17.22
N LYS A 445 11.21 -21.23 -17.62
CA LYS A 445 10.03 -21.09 -16.76
C LYS A 445 9.39 -22.42 -16.37
N LYS A 446 9.37 -23.41 -17.27
CA LYS A 446 8.79 -24.74 -16.99
C LYS A 446 9.51 -25.49 -15.86
N GLN A 447 10.78 -25.19 -15.63
CA GLN A 447 11.61 -25.81 -14.60
C GLN A 447 11.54 -25.11 -13.25
N LEU A 448 10.96 -23.89 -13.20
CA LEU A 448 10.94 -23.07 -12.01
C LEU A 448 9.66 -23.29 -11.19
N ASN A 449 9.83 -23.42 -9.87
CA ASN A 449 8.76 -23.40 -8.88
C ASN A 449 8.91 -22.15 -8.01
N PRO A 450 7.90 -21.23 -7.96
CA PRO A 450 8.02 -19.98 -7.23
C PRO A 450 8.18 -20.18 -5.72
N PHE A 451 7.62 -21.22 -5.13
CA PHE A 451 7.79 -21.50 -3.71
C PHE A 451 9.19 -22.03 -3.37
N GLU A 452 9.82 -22.81 -4.25
CA GLU A 452 11.22 -23.24 -4.07
C GLU A 452 12.20 -22.09 -4.24
N LEU A 453 11.92 -21.18 -5.18
CA LEU A 453 12.72 -19.96 -5.35
C LEU A 453 12.60 -18.99 -4.16
N ARG A 454 11.58 -19.15 -3.31
CA ARG A 454 11.33 -18.29 -2.15
C ARG A 454 11.95 -18.83 -0.86
N LYS A 455 12.16 -20.15 -0.75
CA LYS A 455 12.81 -20.80 0.40
C LYS A 455 14.25 -20.36 0.57
#